data_51e55ff8d9e4402b51b1bfb92786934e
#
_entry.id   51e55ff8d9e4402b51b1bfb92786934e
#
_cell.length_a   1.000
_cell.length_b   1.000
_cell.length_c   1.000
_cell.angle_alpha   90.00
_cell.angle_beta   90.00
_cell.angle_gamma   90.00
#
_symmetry.space_group_name_H-M   'P 1'
#
loop_
_entity.id
_entity.type
_entity.pdbx_description
1 polymer ?
#
loop_
_entity_poly.entity_id
_entity_poly.type
_entity_poly.pdbx_seq_one_letter_code
_entity_poly.pdbx_strand_id
1 'polypeptide(L)'
;MRKSPLFVDFSLLKFNRYFRAIFMARMMSVFALGILIVAVPVQIHQLTGSTLQVGMAMALDGVGMFVGLMCGGVLADRYNRRTLILLARGLCGLGFLALALNSFIAEPSVLALYIMSLWDGFFGAMGMTALMAAIPSIVGRENLAAAGALSMLTVRFGAVLAPAVGGIIIASAGVSWNYLLAGIATLGTLIPLARLPSLEPQDYEPAHPLRALLEGFQFLVQNKIVGAVVAVGTLQALLSAIRVLFPALAEDGYNGGAFEVGLMFSAVPLGAMIGAFTSGWVGGLRRPGTVMTGSVVVSSLIVASLGLISHLVVGLAALALLGYLGSIASLLQFTLVQGHTPDRLLGRVNSLWNAQDVVGDALGALGIGALARVTAPLLAVFSFGASATLAGIIMSVGFVSLRQLSGVDALAPLDAPVELVEHESPGF
;
A
#
# COMPACT_ATOMS: atom_id res chain seq x y z
N MET A 1 -13.74 0.64 34.96
CA MET A 1 -13.62 1.02 33.54
C MET A 1 -12.63 2.18 33.42
N ARG A 2 -11.38 1.93 33.00
CA ARG A 2 -10.45 3.02 32.65
C ARG A 2 -10.97 3.64 31.37
N LYS A 3 -11.27 4.94 31.40
CA LYS A 3 -11.62 5.72 30.19
C LYS A 3 -10.45 5.53 29.22
N SER A 4 -10.70 4.94 28.05
CA SER A 4 -9.72 4.89 26.99
C SER A 4 -9.29 6.33 26.66
N PRO A 5 -8.01 6.67 26.69
CA PRO A 5 -7.57 8.02 26.37
C PRO A 5 -7.97 8.32 24.92
N LEU A 6 -8.55 9.52 24.67
CA LEU A 6 -8.98 9.98 23.35
C LEU A 6 -7.78 10.13 22.38
N PHE A 7 -6.58 10.27 22.93
CA PHE A 7 -5.33 10.48 22.20
C PHE A 7 -4.42 9.26 22.28
N VAL A 8 -3.58 9.11 21.25
CA VAL A 8 -2.57 8.07 21.18
C VAL A 8 -1.63 8.16 22.40
N ASP A 9 -1.42 7.04 23.07
CA ASP A 9 -0.54 6.98 24.23
C ASP A 9 0.94 6.90 23.82
N PHE A 10 1.67 7.98 24.06
CA PHE A 10 3.12 8.08 23.82
C PHE A 10 3.96 7.52 24.96
N SER A 11 3.36 7.02 26.04
CA SER A 11 4.08 6.50 27.21
C SER A 11 5.01 5.33 26.85
N LEU A 12 4.59 4.50 25.90
CA LEU A 12 5.37 3.38 25.40
C LEU A 12 6.76 3.80 24.86
N LEU A 13 6.86 4.97 24.23
CA LEU A 13 8.14 5.53 23.76
C LEU A 13 9.05 5.97 24.90
N LYS A 14 8.49 6.32 26.07
CA LYS A 14 9.27 6.73 27.25
C LYS A 14 9.80 5.50 28.01
N PHE A 15 9.01 4.48 28.19
CA PHE A 15 9.32 3.35 29.05
C PHE A 15 9.99 2.18 28.33
N ASN A 16 9.72 1.95 27.02
CA ASN A 16 10.32 0.85 26.28
C ASN A 16 11.41 1.33 25.31
N ARG A 17 12.67 1.15 25.72
CA ARG A 17 13.84 1.58 24.92
C ARG A 17 13.94 0.87 23.56
N TYR A 18 13.52 -0.39 23.48
CA TYR A 18 13.59 -1.18 22.26
C TYR A 18 12.49 -0.76 21.28
N PHE A 19 11.27 -0.54 21.79
CA PHE A 19 10.20 -0.01 20.95
C PHE A 19 10.53 1.39 20.43
N ARG A 20 11.13 2.26 21.26
CA ARG A 20 11.63 3.58 20.82
C ARG A 20 12.65 3.46 19.69
N ALA A 21 13.58 2.49 19.77
CA ALA A 21 14.56 2.24 18.69
C ALA A 21 13.86 1.82 17.38
N ILE A 22 12.89 0.90 17.44
CA ILE A 22 12.08 0.50 16.28
C ILE A 22 11.29 1.67 15.72
N PHE A 23 10.66 2.46 16.58
CA PHE A 23 9.85 3.61 16.18
C PHE A 23 10.71 4.65 15.44
N MET A 24 11.88 5.00 15.98
CA MET A 24 12.82 5.92 15.33
C MET A 24 13.31 5.38 13.98
N ALA A 25 13.73 4.10 13.94
CA ALA A 25 14.14 3.47 12.69
C ALA A 25 13.00 3.44 11.66
N ARG A 26 11.76 3.19 12.10
CA ARG A 26 10.59 3.19 11.23
C ARG A 26 10.28 4.58 10.68
N MET A 27 10.34 5.62 11.51
CA MET A 27 10.21 7.01 11.05
C MET A 27 11.23 7.33 9.96
N MET A 28 12.51 7.09 10.23
CA MET A 28 13.59 7.32 9.25
C MET A 28 13.36 6.53 7.96
N SER A 29 12.95 5.25 8.06
CA SER A 29 12.67 4.41 6.91
C SER A 29 11.49 4.91 6.07
N VAL A 30 10.37 5.28 6.71
CA VAL A 30 9.18 5.78 6.00
C VAL A 30 9.52 7.09 5.26
N PHE A 31 10.31 7.98 5.87
CA PHE A 31 10.77 9.19 5.20
C PHE A 31 11.74 8.87 4.06
N ALA A 32 12.73 7.98 4.26
CA ALA A 32 13.69 7.60 3.23
C ALA A 32 13.00 6.96 2.00
N LEU A 33 12.09 6.02 2.23
CA LEU A 33 11.30 5.39 1.16
C LEU A 33 10.34 6.39 0.50
N GLY A 34 9.72 7.28 1.28
CA GLY A 34 8.79 8.27 0.74
C GLY A 34 9.47 9.32 -0.15
N ILE A 35 10.71 9.73 0.14
CA ILE A 35 11.47 10.59 -0.77
C ILE A 35 11.95 9.83 -2.00
N LEU A 36 12.21 8.53 -1.88
CA LEU A 36 12.68 7.66 -2.97
C LEU A 36 11.58 7.37 -3.99
N ILE A 37 10.32 7.21 -3.55
CA ILE A 37 9.19 6.84 -4.42
C ILE A 37 8.97 7.84 -5.56
N VAL A 38 9.41 9.08 -5.40
CA VAL A 38 9.35 10.14 -6.43
C VAL A 38 10.57 10.06 -7.35
N ALA A 39 11.75 9.72 -6.82
CA ALA A 39 13.02 9.84 -7.52
C ALA A 39 13.15 8.87 -8.70
N VAL A 40 12.79 7.59 -8.52
CA VAL A 40 12.93 6.57 -9.57
C VAL A 40 12.03 6.88 -10.78
N PRO A 41 10.71 7.13 -10.62
CA PRO A 41 9.85 7.51 -11.74
C PRO A 41 10.30 8.78 -12.46
N VAL A 42 10.69 9.81 -11.70
CA VAL A 42 11.16 11.09 -12.27
C VAL A 42 12.45 10.87 -13.07
N GLN A 43 13.44 10.16 -12.52
CA GLN A 43 14.71 9.93 -13.21
C GLN A 43 14.52 9.12 -14.49
N ILE A 44 13.75 8.04 -14.46
CA ILE A 44 13.50 7.23 -15.66
C ILE A 44 12.78 8.07 -16.70
N HIS A 45 11.81 8.87 -16.31
CA HIS A 45 11.12 9.76 -17.24
C HIS A 45 12.07 10.79 -17.85
N GLN A 46 12.91 11.43 -17.05
CA GLN A 46 13.92 12.39 -17.52
C GLN A 46 14.94 11.79 -18.48
N LEU A 47 15.37 10.53 -18.25
CA LEU A 47 16.35 9.85 -19.08
C LEU A 47 15.77 9.31 -20.40
N THR A 48 14.50 8.94 -20.41
CA THR A 48 13.94 8.12 -21.50
C THR A 48 12.71 8.72 -22.18
N GLY A 49 12.01 9.66 -21.54
CA GLY A 49 10.70 10.14 -21.97
C GLY A 49 9.61 9.05 -22.02
N SER A 50 9.88 7.85 -21.49
CA SER A 50 9.05 6.67 -21.69
C SER A 50 8.28 6.26 -20.44
N THR A 51 6.98 6.41 -20.46
CA THR A 51 6.06 5.95 -19.41
C THR A 51 6.10 4.42 -19.25
N LEU A 52 6.33 3.66 -20.32
CA LEU A 52 6.51 2.21 -20.23
C LEU A 52 7.72 1.85 -19.37
N GLN A 53 8.84 2.57 -19.53
CA GLN A 53 10.04 2.31 -18.74
C GLN A 53 9.83 2.65 -17.26
N VAL A 54 9.06 3.70 -16.95
CA VAL A 54 8.62 3.99 -15.57
C VAL A 54 7.77 2.83 -15.03
N GLY A 55 6.79 2.37 -15.82
CA GLY A 55 5.94 1.24 -15.46
C GLY A 55 6.73 -0.07 -15.23
N MET A 56 7.77 -0.33 -16.04
CA MET A 56 8.65 -1.48 -15.87
C MET A 56 9.41 -1.44 -14.54
N ALA A 57 9.95 -0.28 -14.15
CA ALA A 57 10.64 -0.15 -12.87
C ALA A 57 9.70 -0.39 -11.68
N MET A 58 8.49 0.18 -11.71
CA MET A 58 7.49 -0.03 -10.67
C MET A 58 6.99 -1.49 -10.62
N ALA A 59 6.87 -2.13 -11.78
CA ALA A 59 6.52 -3.55 -11.84
C ALA A 59 7.63 -4.45 -11.28
N LEU A 60 8.90 -4.14 -11.57
CA LEU A 60 10.06 -4.86 -11.02
C LEU A 60 10.15 -4.69 -9.49
N ASP A 61 9.88 -3.49 -8.97
CA ASP A 61 9.74 -3.25 -7.53
C ASP A 61 8.64 -4.14 -6.93
N GLY A 62 7.46 -4.18 -7.56
CA GLY A 62 6.36 -5.05 -7.15
C GLY A 62 6.70 -6.53 -7.18
N VAL A 63 7.40 -7.02 -8.22
CA VAL A 63 7.90 -8.41 -8.28
C VAL A 63 8.88 -8.67 -7.14
N GLY A 64 9.83 -7.76 -6.91
CA GLY A 64 10.76 -7.83 -5.78
C GLY A 64 10.02 -7.90 -4.46
N MET A 65 9.03 -7.03 -4.26
CA MET A 65 8.20 -6.98 -3.06
C MET A 65 7.43 -8.29 -2.84
N PHE A 66 6.81 -8.85 -3.87
CA PHE A 66 6.09 -10.12 -3.78
C PHE A 66 7.01 -11.26 -3.34
N VAL A 67 8.16 -11.42 -4.00
CA VAL A 67 9.15 -12.45 -3.64
C VAL A 67 9.74 -12.19 -2.26
N GLY A 68 10.00 -10.93 -1.93
CA GLY A 68 10.52 -10.49 -0.63
C GLY A 68 9.56 -10.77 0.53
N LEU A 69 8.25 -10.57 0.35
CA LEU A 69 7.22 -10.95 1.34
C LEU A 69 7.20 -12.45 1.58
N MET A 70 7.24 -13.26 0.51
CA MET A 70 7.24 -14.72 0.59
C MET A 70 8.50 -15.25 1.31
N CYS A 71 9.67 -14.82 0.86
CA CYS A 71 10.94 -15.23 1.46
C CYS A 71 11.09 -14.67 2.88
N GLY A 72 10.70 -13.41 3.10
CA GLY A 72 10.80 -12.72 4.38
C GLY A 72 10.01 -13.41 5.49
N GLY A 73 8.80 -13.89 5.20
CA GLY A 73 8.01 -14.68 6.14
C GLY A 73 8.73 -15.94 6.57
N VAL A 74 9.16 -16.76 5.60
CA VAL A 74 9.88 -18.02 5.87
C VAL A 74 11.20 -17.79 6.61
N LEU A 75 11.94 -16.73 6.25
CA LEU A 75 13.21 -16.41 6.89
C LEU A 75 13.00 -15.87 8.33
N ALA A 76 11.98 -15.05 8.56
CA ALA A 76 11.66 -14.51 9.88
C ALA A 76 11.18 -15.59 10.88
N ASP A 77 10.69 -16.72 10.35
CA ASP A 77 10.29 -17.88 11.15
C ASP A 77 11.45 -18.84 11.45
N ARG A 78 12.55 -18.75 10.69
CA ARG A 78 13.71 -19.67 10.81
C ARG A 78 14.94 -19.01 11.42
N TYR A 79 15.11 -17.72 11.23
CA TYR A 79 16.33 -17.02 11.61
C TYR A 79 16.04 -15.88 12.57
N ASN A 80 17.08 -15.44 13.28
CA ASN A 80 17.01 -14.31 14.21
C ASN A 80 16.50 -13.06 13.49
N ARG A 81 15.31 -12.57 13.89
CA ARG A 81 14.61 -11.45 13.26
C ARG A 81 15.43 -10.16 13.29
N ARG A 82 16.23 -9.93 14.36
CA ARG A 82 17.15 -8.78 14.43
C ARG A 82 18.16 -8.81 13.28
N THR A 83 18.78 -9.96 13.03
CA THR A 83 19.77 -10.10 11.95
C THR A 83 19.13 -9.86 10.58
N LEU A 84 17.95 -10.41 10.34
CA LEU A 84 17.21 -10.17 9.10
C LEU A 84 16.85 -8.70 8.89
N ILE A 85 16.39 -8.01 9.93
CA ILE A 85 16.06 -6.57 9.87
C ILE A 85 17.32 -5.76 9.54
N LEU A 86 18.45 -6.03 10.21
CA LEU A 86 19.71 -5.31 9.98
C LEU A 86 20.23 -5.56 8.55
N LEU A 87 20.22 -6.83 8.10
CA LEU A 87 20.66 -7.19 6.76
C LEU A 87 19.79 -6.53 5.69
N ALA A 88 18.48 -6.63 5.80
CA ALA A 88 17.54 -6.02 4.86
C ALA A 88 17.75 -4.50 4.76
N ARG A 89 17.82 -3.82 5.89
CA ARG A 89 18.01 -2.36 5.93
C ARG A 89 19.39 -1.95 5.42
N GLY A 90 20.43 -2.70 5.74
CA GLY A 90 21.77 -2.47 5.22
C GLY A 90 21.81 -2.59 3.70
N LEU A 91 21.23 -3.67 3.15
CA LEU A 91 21.19 -3.90 1.71
C LEU A 91 20.30 -2.88 0.97
N CYS A 92 19.16 -2.48 1.51
CA CYS A 92 18.38 -1.36 0.94
C CYS A 92 19.20 -0.06 0.93
N GLY A 93 19.84 0.29 2.04
CA GLY A 93 20.64 1.51 2.11
C GLY A 93 21.82 1.51 1.13
N LEU A 94 22.51 0.38 0.96
CA LEU A 94 23.56 0.21 -0.06
C LEU A 94 22.99 0.33 -1.49
N GLY A 95 21.79 -0.22 -1.75
CA GLY A 95 21.09 -0.05 -3.02
C GLY A 95 20.81 1.42 -3.34
N PHE A 96 20.36 2.21 -2.34
CA PHE A 96 20.11 3.64 -2.54
C PHE A 96 21.39 4.45 -2.76
N LEU A 97 22.50 4.07 -2.11
CA LEU A 97 23.81 4.65 -2.42
C LEU A 97 24.30 4.27 -3.82
N ALA A 98 24.02 3.03 -4.28
CA ALA A 98 24.32 2.63 -5.65
C ALA A 98 23.50 3.43 -6.67
N LEU A 99 22.21 3.73 -6.39
CA LEU A 99 21.40 4.64 -7.19
C LEU A 99 21.98 6.06 -7.21
N ALA A 100 22.43 6.57 -6.06
CA ALA A 100 23.11 7.86 -5.99
C ALA A 100 24.36 7.90 -6.87
N LEU A 101 25.22 6.87 -6.77
CA LEU A 101 26.41 6.76 -7.59
C LEU A 101 26.05 6.69 -9.08
N ASN A 102 25.06 5.86 -9.46
CA ASN A 102 24.57 5.80 -10.84
C ASN A 102 24.06 7.16 -11.34
N SER A 103 23.43 7.95 -10.48
CA SER A 103 22.89 9.25 -10.84
C SER A 103 23.91 10.38 -10.91
N PHE A 104 25.11 10.21 -10.30
CA PHE A 104 26.20 11.18 -10.37
C PHE A 104 27.10 10.99 -11.62
N ILE A 105 27.03 9.86 -12.31
CA ILE A 105 27.79 9.65 -13.56
C ILE A 105 27.15 10.43 -14.72
N ALA A 106 27.97 10.76 -15.73
CA ALA A 106 27.54 11.56 -16.87
C ALA A 106 26.39 10.92 -17.68
N GLU A 107 26.39 9.59 -17.78
CA GLU A 107 25.35 8.79 -18.46
C GLU A 107 24.76 7.77 -17.49
N PRO A 108 23.72 8.12 -16.72
CA PRO A 108 23.09 7.20 -15.79
C PRO A 108 22.46 6.00 -16.51
N SER A 109 22.72 4.79 -15.98
CA SER A 109 22.18 3.57 -16.56
C SER A 109 20.73 3.30 -16.09
N VAL A 110 19.82 3.19 -17.05
CA VAL A 110 18.42 2.80 -16.79
C VAL A 110 18.35 1.35 -16.29
N LEU A 111 19.26 0.47 -16.76
CA LEU A 111 19.34 -0.91 -16.29
C LEU A 111 19.66 -0.97 -14.79
N ALA A 112 20.52 -0.10 -14.29
CA ALA A 112 20.81 0.02 -12.86
C ALA A 112 19.54 0.41 -12.06
N LEU A 113 18.71 1.31 -12.59
CA LEU A 113 17.43 1.68 -11.97
C LEU A 113 16.49 0.47 -11.88
N TYR A 114 16.39 -0.36 -12.91
CA TYR A 114 15.56 -1.57 -12.89
C TYR A 114 16.05 -2.60 -11.87
N ILE A 115 17.37 -2.86 -11.86
CA ILE A 115 17.97 -3.80 -10.91
C ILE A 115 17.76 -3.33 -9.48
N MET A 116 17.93 -2.03 -9.22
CA MET A 116 17.77 -1.46 -7.89
C MET A 116 16.30 -1.38 -7.47
N SER A 117 15.35 -1.19 -8.39
CA SER A 117 13.91 -1.30 -8.07
C SER A 117 13.54 -2.71 -7.61
N LEU A 118 13.97 -3.75 -8.33
CA LEU A 118 13.78 -5.15 -7.92
C LEU A 118 14.43 -5.43 -6.55
N TRP A 119 15.65 -4.91 -6.35
CA TRP A 119 16.43 -5.03 -5.11
C TRP A 119 15.70 -4.38 -3.93
N ASP A 120 15.21 -3.16 -4.09
CA ASP A 120 14.50 -2.43 -3.03
C ASP A 120 13.20 -3.13 -2.66
N GLY A 121 12.39 -3.49 -3.64
CA GLY A 121 11.17 -4.27 -3.40
C GLY A 121 11.44 -5.53 -2.58
N PHE A 122 12.45 -6.33 -2.97
CA PHE A 122 12.79 -7.58 -2.29
C PHE A 122 13.26 -7.37 -0.84
N PHE A 123 14.31 -6.58 -0.64
CA PHE A 123 14.86 -6.37 0.70
C PHE A 123 13.97 -5.49 1.57
N GLY A 124 13.26 -4.52 0.99
CA GLY A 124 12.28 -3.69 1.68
C GLY A 124 11.16 -4.53 2.28
N ALA A 125 10.57 -5.42 1.49
CA ALA A 125 9.51 -6.33 1.92
C ALA A 125 10.00 -7.35 2.97
N MET A 126 11.17 -7.95 2.75
CA MET A 126 11.79 -8.87 3.70
C MET A 126 12.02 -8.21 5.07
N GLY A 127 12.56 -6.98 5.08
CA GLY A 127 12.81 -6.23 6.30
C GLY A 127 11.52 -5.83 7.02
N MET A 128 10.48 -5.47 6.27
CA MET A 128 9.16 -5.14 6.81
C MET A 128 8.51 -6.35 7.50
N THR A 129 8.55 -7.51 6.85
CA THR A 129 8.00 -8.76 7.40
C THR A 129 8.70 -9.15 8.69
N ALA A 130 10.04 -9.12 8.71
CA ALA A 130 10.83 -9.42 9.90
C ALA A 130 10.55 -8.43 11.05
N LEU A 131 10.37 -7.14 10.74
CA LEU A 131 10.06 -6.11 11.73
C LEU A 131 8.65 -6.31 12.33
N MET A 132 7.66 -6.62 11.50
CA MET A 132 6.29 -6.89 11.97
C MET A 132 6.25 -8.12 12.89
N ALA A 133 6.99 -9.18 12.54
CA ALA A 133 7.12 -10.37 13.39
C ALA A 133 7.85 -10.10 14.71
N ALA A 134 8.70 -9.06 14.78
CA ALA A 134 9.46 -8.70 15.98
C ALA A 134 8.66 -7.85 17.00
N ILE A 135 7.67 -7.06 16.56
CA ILE A 135 6.94 -6.12 17.42
C ILE A 135 6.30 -6.79 18.64
N PRO A 136 5.55 -7.92 18.53
CA PRO A 136 4.89 -8.55 19.67
C PRO A 136 5.85 -9.00 20.76
N SER A 137 7.03 -9.51 20.40
CA SER A 137 8.05 -9.96 21.36
C SER A 137 8.75 -8.82 22.10
N ILE A 138 8.67 -7.58 21.57
CA ILE A 138 9.32 -6.39 22.15
C ILE A 138 8.36 -5.62 23.07
N VAL A 139 7.11 -5.47 22.66
CA VAL A 139 6.15 -4.62 23.39
C VAL A 139 5.25 -5.41 24.35
N GLY A 140 5.16 -6.74 24.20
CA GLY A 140 4.17 -7.56 24.87
C GLY A 140 2.77 -7.44 24.26
N ARG A 141 1.93 -8.44 24.53
CA ARG A 141 0.56 -8.49 23.94
C ARG A 141 -0.31 -7.34 24.42
N GLU A 142 -0.13 -6.89 25.66
CA GLU A 142 -0.89 -5.80 26.29
C GLU A 142 -0.66 -4.43 25.63
N ASN A 143 0.50 -4.22 24.99
CA ASN A 143 0.88 -2.94 24.39
C ASN A 143 0.75 -2.92 22.86
N LEU A 144 0.28 -4.02 22.24
CA LEU A 144 0.20 -4.13 20.77
C LEU A 144 -0.70 -3.06 20.15
N ALA A 145 -1.82 -2.71 20.79
CA ALA A 145 -2.72 -1.68 20.31
C ALA A 145 -2.05 -0.29 20.27
N ALA A 146 -1.32 0.07 21.34
CA ALA A 146 -0.58 1.34 21.40
C ALA A 146 0.57 1.38 20.39
N ALA A 147 1.33 0.29 20.27
CA ALA A 147 2.41 0.18 19.29
C ALA A 147 1.88 0.24 17.85
N GLY A 148 0.75 -0.40 17.57
CA GLY A 148 0.05 -0.35 16.29
C GLY A 148 -0.40 1.06 15.93
N ALA A 149 -1.04 1.77 16.87
CA ALA A 149 -1.50 3.14 16.68
C ALA A 149 -0.33 4.10 16.36
N LEU A 150 0.77 4.04 17.12
CA LEU A 150 1.97 4.84 16.87
C LEU A 150 2.60 4.52 15.51
N SER A 151 2.68 3.23 15.17
CA SER A 151 3.18 2.78 13.87
C SER A 151 2.32 3.28 12.71
N MET A 152 1.00 3.22 12.85
CA MET A 152 0.06 3.69 11.82
C MET A 152 0.18 5.20 11.61
N LEU A 153 0.26 6.00 12.68
CA LEU A 153 0.49 7.43 12.58
C LEU A 153 1.77 7.75 11.78
N THR A 154 2.88 7.08 12.13
CA THR A 154 4.16 7.28 11.43
C THR A 154 4.03 7.01 9.93
N VAL A 155 3.39 5.90 9.55
CA VAL A 155 3.20 5.54 8.13
C VAL A 155 2.32 6.56 7.43
N ARG A 156 1.21 6.98 8.04
CA ARG A 156 0.27 7.94 7.43
C ARG A 156 0.90 9.31 7.21
N PHE A 157 1.55 9.87 8.24
CA PHE A 157 2.23 11.17 8.11
C PHE A 157 3.41 11.10 7.15
N GLY A 158 4.23 10.05 7.22
CA GLY A 158 5.35 9.88 6.31
C GLY A 158 4.92 9.73 4.86
N ALA A 159 3.86 8.96 4.58
CA ALA A 159 3.32 8.80 3.23
C ALA A 159 2.80 10.12 2.62
N VAL A 160 2.35 11.07 3.45
CA VAL A 160 1.91 12.40 3.00
C VAL A 160 3.10 13.35 2.81
N LEU A 161 3.99 13.41 3.80
CA LEU A 161 5.03 14.46 3.83
C LEU A 161 6.26 14.09 3.02
N ALA A 162 6.68 12.81 3.05
CA ALA A 162 7.95 12.43 2.49
C ALA A 162 8.02 12.56 0.95
N PRO A 163 6.99 12.22 0.15
CA PRO A 163 7.04 12.44 -1.29
C PRO A 163 7.13 13.93 -1.67
N ALA A 164 6.39 14.82 -0.96
CA ALA A 164 6.50 16.26 -1.18
C ALA A 164 7.91 16.77 -0.90
N VAL A 165 8.52 16.33 0.21
CA VAL A 165 9.93 16.65 0.53
C VAL A 165 10.86 16.09 -0.55
N GLY A 166 10.61 14.86 -1.03
CA GLY A 166 11.35 14.26 -2.14
C GLY A 166 11.30 15.09 -3.41
N GLY A 167 10.10 15.57 -3.78
CA GLY A 167 9.92 16.47 -4.91
C GLY A 167 10.69 17.79 -4.76
N ILE A 168 10.66 18.40 -3.57
CA ILE A 168 11.45 19.62 -3.26
C ILE A 168 12.95 19.36 -3.42
N ILE A 169 13.47 18.26 -2.87
CA ILE A 169 14.89 17.92 -2.97
C ILE A 169 15.29 17.74 -4.43
N ILE A 170 14.48 17.02 -5.20
CA ILE A 170 14.76 16.77 -6.62
C ILE A 170 14.74 18.09 -7.40
N ALA A 171 13.75 18.93 -7.18
CA ALA A 171 13.61 20.22 -7.87
C ALA A 171 14.76 21.20 -7.54
N SER A 172 15.27 21.16 -6.32
CA SER A 172 16.29 22.12 -5.85
C SER A 172 17.72 21.61 -6.02
N ALA A 173 17.96 20.31 -5.83
CA ALA A 173 19.31 19.73 -5.77
C ALA A 173 19.51 18.57 -6.77
N GLY A 174 18.44 18.05 -7.37
CA GLY A 174 18.50 16.94 -8.30
C GLY A 174 18.29 15.56 -7.65
N VAL A 175 18.11 14.57 -8.51
CA VAL A 175 17.77 13.18 -8.13
C VAL A 175 18.89 12.52 -7.34
N SER A 176 20.15 12.84 -7.68
CA SER A 176 21.34 12.26 -7.04
C SER A 176 21.38 12.53 -5.54
N TRP A 177 21.05 13.76 -5.12
CA TRP A 177 20.98 14.12 -3.71
C TRP A 177 19.81 13.47 -2.99
N ASN A 178 18.69 13.26 -3.69
CA ASN A 178 17.57 12.54 -3.15
C ASN A 178 17.97 11.10 -2.79
N TYR A 179 18.60 10.35 -3.70
CA TYR A 179 19.10 9.01 -3.44
C TYR A 179 20.14 8.96 -2.33
N LEU A 180 21.08 9.92 -2.32
CA LEU A 180 22.11 9.99 -1.29
C LEU A 180 21.51 10.16 0.11
N LEU A 181 20.56 11.08 0.25
CA LEU A 181 19.87 11.33 1.52
C LEU A 181 19.03 10.11 1.94
N ALA A 182 18.31 9.47 1.01
CA ALA A 182 17.57 8.23 1.28
C ALA A 182 18.51 7.10 1.75
N GLY A 183 19.65 6.94 1.10
CA GLY A 183 20.66 5.94 1.45
C GLY A 183 21.25 6.18 2.85
N ILE A 184 21.67 7.41 3.14
CA ILE A 184 22.21 7.79 4.46
C ILE A 184 21.14 7.61 5.55
N ALA A 185 19.91 8.06 5.31
CA ALA A 185 18.82 7.91 6.27
C ALA A 185 18.50 6.42 6.53
N THR A 186 18.48 5.60 5.48
CA THR A 186 18.23 4.15 5.60
C THR A 186 19.36 3.46 6.36
N LEU A 187 20.62 3.73 6.05
CA LEU A 187 21.76 3.19 6.80
C LEU A 187 21.77 3.72 8.25
N GLY A 188 21.37 4.96 8.47
CA GLY A 188 21.21 5.54 9.81
C GLY A 188 20.22 4.75 10.68
N THR A 189 19.25 4.05 10.09
CA THR A 189 18.33 3.19 10.84
C THR A 189 19.04 2.02 11.53
N LEU A 190 20.21 1.60 11.02
CA LEU A 190 20.98 0.50 11.61
C LEU A 190 21.44 0.83 13.03
N ILE A 191 21.69 2.13 13.34
CA ILE A 191 22.16 2.57 14.66
C ILE A 191 21.15 2.21 15.77
N PRO A 192 19.88 2.64 15.70
CA PRO A 192 18.89 2.24 16.69
C PRO A 192 18.54 0.74 16.62
N LEU A 193 18.50 0.13 15.43
CA LEU A 193 18.15 -1.28 15.25
C LEU A 193 19.24 -2.22 15.78
N ALA A 194 20.52 -1.84 15.74
CA ALA A 194 21.60 -2.62 16.32
C ALA A 194 21.51 -2.76 17.87
N ARG A 195 20.70 -1.92 18.53
CA ARG A 195 20.44 -2.00 19.98
C ARG A 195 19.36 -2.98 20.37
N LEU A 196 18.67 -3.60 19.41
CA LEU A 196 17.66 -4.62 19.68
C LEU A 196 18.29 -5.87 20.29
N PRO A 197 17.57 -6.57 21.18
CA PRO A 197 18.02 -7.87 21.69
C PRO A 197 18.00 -8.92 20.58
N SER A 198 18.55 -10.09 20.83
CA SER A 198 18.34 -11.27 19.99
C SER A 198 16.84 -11.61 19.96
N LEU A 199 16.30 -11.80 18.76
CA LEU A 199 14.86 -12.05 18.53
C LEU A 199 14.72 -13.37 17.77
N GLU A 200 14.95 -14.45 18.51
CA GLU A 200 14.82 -15.79 17.96
C GLU A 200 13.36 -16.17 17.74
N PRO A 201 13.05 -16.90 16.69
CA PRO A 201 11.70 -17.39 16.44
C PRO A 201 11.27 -18.36 17.53
N GLN A 202 10.01 -18.28 17.96
CA GLN A 202 9.39 -19.27 18.86
C GLN A 202 8.76 -20.34 17.99
N ASP A 203 8.87 -21.61 18.42
CA ASP A 203 8.36 -22.84 17.82
C ASP A 203 7.62 -22.70 16.48
N TYR A 204 8.24 -23.17 15.42
CA TYR A 204 7.75 -23.06 14.05
C TYR A 204 7.11 -24.38 13.58
N GLU A 205 5.82 -24.33 13.23
CA GLU A 205 5.21 -25.34 12.39
C GLU A 205 5.35 -24.92 10.92
N PRO A 206 6.04 -25.73 10.07
CA PRO A 206 6.28 -25.38 8.70
C PRO A 206 4.98 -25.40 7.88
N ALA A 207 4.36 -24.25 7.66
CA ALA A 207 3.30 -24.09 6.69
C ALA A 207 3.92 -23.89 5.29
N HIS A 208 3.48 -24.64 4.29
CA HIS A 208 3.87 -24.44 2.90
C HIS A 208 3.18 -23.20 2.33
N PRO A 209 3.90 -22.08 2.05
CA PRO A 209 3.27 -20.83 1.61
C PRO A 209 2.42 -20.98 0.35
N LEU A 210 2.91 -21.75 -0.63
CA LEU A 210 2.17 -22.00 -1.88
C LEU A 210 0.86 -22.78 -1.65
N ARG A 211 0.87 -23.75 -0.72
CA ARG A 211 -0.35 -24.50 -0.39
C ARG A 211 -1.37 -23.59 0.29
N ALA A 212 -0.92 -22.71 1.19
CA ALA A 212 -1.78 -21.73 1.84
C ALA A 212 -2.42 -20.76 0.83
N LEU A 213 -1.68 -20.31 -0.17
CA LEU A 213 -2.21 -19.47 -1.26
C LEU A 213 -3.25 -20.23 -2.11
N LEU A 214 -2.98 -21.48 -2.47
CA LEU A 214 -3.91 -22.32 -3.24
C LEU A 214 -5.23 -22.56 -2.49
N GLU A 215 -5.16 -22.89 -1.20
CA GLU A 215 -6.33 -23.08 -0.36
C GLU A 215 -7.12 -21.77 -0.18
N GLY A 216 -6.46 -20.65 -0.03
CA GLY A 216 -7.08 -19.31 -0.03
C GLY A 216 -7.79 -19.01 -1.36
N PHE A 217 -7.13 -19.27 -2.49
CA PHE A 217 -7.70 -19.07 -3.83
C PHE A 217 -8.92 -19.95 -4.07
N GLN A 218 -8.85 -21.23 -3.69
CA GLN A 218 -9.98 -22.15 -3.80
C GLN A 218 -11.19 -21.66 -3.00
N PHE A 219 -10.96 -21.12 -1.78
CA PHE A 219 -12.03 -20.52 -0.99
C PHE A 219 -12.64 -19.30 -1.66
N LEU A 220 -11.83 -18.42 -2.27
CA LEU A 220 -12.33 -17.22 -3.00
C LEU A 220 -13.26 -17.62 -4.17
N VAL A 221 -12.89 -18.66 -4.92
CA VAL A 221 -13.71 -19.14 -6.05
C VAL A 221 -15.04 -19.74 -5.56
N GLN A 222 -15.04 -20.40 -4.40
CA GLN A 222 -16.22 -21.02 -3.82
C GLN A 222 -17.14 -20.02 -3.10
N ASN A 223 -16.59 -18.97 -2.48
CA ASN A 223 -17.37 -17.97 -1.76
C ASN A 223 -17.66 -16.75 -2.65
N LYS A 224 -18.90 -16.67 -3.14
CA LYS A 224 -19.33 -15.60 -4.07
C LYS A 224 -19.19 -14.19 -3.51
N ILE A 225 -19.33 -13.99 -2.18
CA ILE A 225 -19.22 -12.67 -1.55
C ILE A 225 -17.75 -12.27 -1.47
N VAL A 226 -16.92 -13.13 -0.86
CA VAL A 226 -15.49 -12.84 -0.69
C VAL A 226 -14.79 -12.73 -2.05
N GLY A 227 -15.14 -13.61 -3.01
CA GLY A 227 -14.63 -13.54 -4.37
C GLY A 227 -14.98 -12.23 -5.09
N ALA A 228 -16.24 -11.76 -4.94
CA ALA A 228 -16.67 -10.48 -5.51
C ALA A 228 -15.95 -9.29 -4.84
N VAL A 229 -15.79 -9.30 -3.51
CA VAL A 229 -15.05 -8.27 -2.76
C VAL A 229 -13.61 -8.20 -3.24
N VAL A 230 -12.94 -9.34 -3.39
CA VAL A 230 -11.55 -9.41 -3.88
C VAL A 230 -11.46 -8.95 -5.34
N ALA A 231 -12.40 -9.31 -6.21
CA ALA A 231 -12.42 -8.85 -7.61
C ALA A 231 -12.55 -7.32 -7.71
N VAL A 232 -13.44 -6.72 -6.92
CA VAL A 232 -13.59 -5.24 -6.85
C VAL A 232 -12.31 -4.60 -6.29
N GLY A 233 -11.69 -5.20 -5.27
CA GLY A 233 -10.40 -4.77 -4.73
C GLY A 233 -9.27 -4.84 -5.76
N THR A 234 -9.28 -5.84 -6.67
CA THR A 234 -8.30 -5.92 -7.77
C THR A 234 -8.40 -4.72 -8.70
N LEU A 235 -9.63 -4.30 -9.03
CA LEU A 235 -9.82 -3.10 -9.85
C LEU A 235 -9.28 -1.84 -9.14
N GLN A 236 -9.48 -1.73 -7.83
CA GLN A 236 -8.91 -0.64 -7.02
C GLN A 236 -7.38 -0.68 -6.99
N ALA A 237 -6.77 -1.87 -6.88
CA ALA A 237 -5.31 -2.04 -6.94
C ALA A 237 -4.76 -1.62 -8.31
N LEU A 238 -5.43 -2.00 -9.41
CA LEU A 238 -5.06 -1.56 -10.76
C LEU A 238 -5.11 -0.03 -10.91
N LEU A 239 -6.10 0.64 -10.31
CA LEU A 239 -6.21 2.11 -10.35
C LEU A 239 -5.05 2.81 -9.63
N SER A 240 -4.42 2.18 -8.65
CA SER A 240 -3.25 2.75 -7.96
C SER A 240 -2.06 2.97 -8.89
N ALA A 241 -2.00 2.22 -9.99
CA ALA A 241 -0.95 2.30 -10.99
C ALA A 241 -0.91 3.62 -11.78
N ILE A 242 -1.93 4.49 -11.64
CA ILE A 242 -1.91 5.86 -12.21
C ILE A 242 -0.61 6.62 -11.85
N ARG A 243 0.05 6.26 -10.75
CA ARG A 243 1.31 6.83 -10.29
C ARG A 243 2.44 6.74 -11.33
N VAL A 244 2.41 5.75 -12.20
CA VAL A 244 3.36 5.60 -13.32
C VAL A 244 3.37 6.84 -14.22
N LEU A 245 2.21 7.46 -14.38
CA LEU A 245 2.04 8.61 -15.28
C LEU A 245 2.22 9.97 -14.58
N PHE A 246 2.51 10.01 -13.26
CA PHE A 246 2.68 11.28 -12.55
C PHE A 246 3.77 12.17 -13.15
N PRO A 247 4.97 11.66 -13.56
CA PRO A 247 5.96 12.50 -14.23
C PRO A 247 5.43 13.09 -15.55
N ALA A 248 4.81 12.28 -16.39
CA ALA A 248 4.25 12.72 -17.67
C ALA A 248 3.05 13.68 -17.47
N LEU A 249 2.17 13.42 -16.49
CA LEU A 249 1.08 14.32 -16.14
C LEU A 249 1.56 15.67 -15.61
N ALA A 250 2.63 15.67 -14.81
CA ALA A 250 3.22 16.90 -14.30
C ALA A 250 3.77 17.74 -15.45
N GLU A 251 4.49 17.12 -16.39
CA GLU A 251 5.10 17.80 -17.52
C GLU A 251 4.04 18.22 -18.57
N ASP A 252 3.29 17.26 -19.13
CA ASP A 252 2.36 17.49 -20.24
C ASP A 252 1.04 18.14 -19.82
N GLY A 253 0.56 17.81 -18.60
CA GLY A 253 -0.75 18.27 -18.12
C GLY A 253 -0.69 19.56 -17.31
N TYR A 254 0.37 19.75 -16.53
CA TYR A 254 0.43 20.87 -15.57
C TYR A 254 1.63 21.81 -15.81
N ASN A 255 2.43 21.59 -16.84
CA ASN A 255 3.68 22.34 -17.11
C ASN A 255 4.60 22.44 -15.88
N GLY A 256 4.64 21.38 -15.10
CA GLY A 256 5.38 21.25 -13.86
C GLY A 256 6.56 20.30 -13.96
N GLY A 257 7.22 20.05 -12.84
CA GLY A 257 8.39 19.19 -12.74
C GLY A 257 8.36 18.27 -11.53
N ALA A 258 9.52 17.98 -10.97
CA ALA A 258 9.67 17.04 -9.85
C ALA A 258 8.92 17.47 -8.57
N PHE A 259 8.75 18.77 -8.35
CA PHE A 259 7.99 19.29 -7.22
C PHE A 259 6.50 18.91 -7.33
N GLU A 260 5.89 19.12 -8.49
CA GLU A 260 4.51 18.77 -8.78
C GLU A 260 4.30 17.24 -8.70
N VAL A 261 5.25 16.46 -9.19
CA VAL A 261 5.23 14.98 -9.03
C VAL A 261 5.22 14.62 -7.54
N GLY A 262 6.06 15.24 -6.71
CA GLY A 262 6.08 15.02 -5.27
C GLY A 262 4.74 15.34 -4.59
N LEU A 263 4.09 16.43 -5.00
CA LEU A 263 2.75 16.80 -4.52
C LEU A 263 1.69 15.78 -4.96
N MET A 264 1.76 15.27 -6.19
CA MET A 264 0.84 14.24 -6.69
C MET A 264 0.98 12.92 -5.90
N PHE A 265 2.21 12.48 -5.61
CA PHE A 265 2.46 11.33 -4.75
C PHE A 265 1.98 11.54 -3.32
N SER A 266 1.94 12.78 -2.82
CA SER A 266 1.45 13.13 -1.47
C SER A 266 -0.07 13.26 -1.40
N ALA A 267 -0.73 13.67 -2.48
CA ALA A 267 -2.16 13.97 -2.51
C ALA A 267 -3.02 12.73 -2.24
N VAL A 268 -2.69 11.58 -2.83
CA VAL A 268 -3.43 10.32 -2.62
C VAL A 268 -3.36 9.86 -1.15
N PRO A 269 -2.18 9.75 -0.52
CA PRO A 269 -2.09 9.43 0.92
C PRO A 269 -2.78 10.46 1.82
N LEU A 270 -2.78 11.74 1.45
CA LEU A 270 -3.50 12.79 2.20
C LEU A 270 -5.01 12.50 2.21
N GLY A 271 -5.57 12.22 1.05
CA GLY A 271 -6.98 11.83 0.94
C GLY A 271 -7.30 10.55 1.71
N ALA A 272 -6.43 9.54 1.62
CA ALA A 272 -6.59 8.30 2.37
C ALA A 272 -6.51 8.52 3.89
N MET A 273 -5.67 9.43 4.35
CA MET A 273 -5.59 9.82 5.75
C MET A 273 -6.90 10.49 6.21
N ILE A 274 -7.43 11.45 5.44
CA ILE A 274 -8.71 12.09 5.71
C ILE A 274 -9.83 11.04 5.76
N GLY A 275 -9.86 10.12 4.78
CA GLY A 275 -10.84 9.03 4.73
C GLY A 275 -10.78 8.14 5.98
N ALA A 276 -9.60 7.77 6.43
CA ALA A 276 -9.43 6.97 7.64
C ALA A 276 -9.95 7.68 8.91
N PHE A 277 -9.68 9.00 9.05
CA PHE A 277 -10.17 9.78 10.19
C PHE A 277 -11.67 10.02 10.17
N THR A 278 -12.27 10.09 8.99
CA THR A 278 -13.70 10.38 8.82
C THR A 278 -14.56 9.14 8.57
N SER A 279 -13.99 7.94 8.60
CA SER A 279 -14.65 6.67 8.25
C SER A 279 -15.67 6.15 9.27
N GLY A 280 -15.91 6.84 10.40
CA GLY A 280 -16.82 6.37 11.45
C GLY A 280 -18.26 6.05 10.98
N TRP A 281 -18.73 6.72 9.91
CA TRP A 281 -20.03 6.46 9.31
C TRP A 281 -20.13 5.09 8.59
N VAL A 282 -19.02 4.48 8.24
CA VAL A 282 -18.97 3.21 7.48
C VAL A 282 -19.60 2.06 8.27
N GLY A 283 -19.45 2.05 9.61
CA GLY A 283 -20.07 1.04 10.47
C GLY A 283 -21.59 1.05 10.51
N GLY A 284 -22.23 2.18 10.13
CA GLY A 284 -23.70 2.32 10.07
C GLY A 284 -24.32 2.07 8.69
N LEU A 285 -23.55 1.57 7.73
CA LEU A 285 -24.04 1.38 6.37
C LEU A 285 -25.05 0.24 6.25
N ARG A 286 -26.20 0.52 5.64
CA ARG A 286 -27.22 -0.49 5.33
C ARG A 286 -26.79 -1.44 4.18
N ARG A 287 -25.96 -0.96 3.25
CA ARG A 287 -25.53 -1.70 2.04
C ARG A 287 -24.01 -1.48 1.79
N PRO A 288 -23.14 -2.08 2.59
CA PRO A 288 -21.70 -1.85 2.49
C PRO A 288 -21.10 -2.27 1.12
N GLY A 289 -21.58 -3.34 0.52
CA GLY A 289 -21.14 -3.78 -0.79
C GLY A 289 -21.46 -2.79 -1.92
N THR A 290 -22.62 -2.12 -1.87
CA THR A 290 -22.97 -1.05 -2.84
C THR A 290 -22.07 0.16 -2.68
N VAL A 291 -21.75 0.56 -1.46
CA VAL A 291 -20.85 1.70 -1.21
C VAL A 291 -19.43 1.35 -1.67
N MET A 292 -18.95 0.14 -1.42
CA MET A 292 -17.64 -0.32 -1.89
C MET A 292 -17.52 -0.25 -3.41
N THR A 293 -18.46 -0.86 -4.14
CA THR A 293 -18.44 -0.85 -5.61
C THR A 293 -18.62 0.56 -6.17
N GLY A 294 -19.51 1.36 -5.57
CA GLY A 294 -19.70 2.76 -5.92
C GLY A 294 -18.44 3.61 -5.73
N SER A 295 -17.71 3.39 -4.64
CA SER A 295 -16.42 4.08 -4.39
C SER A 295 -15.41 3.76 -5.48
N VAL A 296 -15.31 2.51 -5.94
CA VAL A 296 -14.39 2.11 -7.01
C VAL A 296 -14.79 2.70 -8.36
N VAL A 297 -16.09 2.71 -8.69
CA VAL A 297 -16.60 3.35 -9.92
C VAL A 297 -16.29 4.85 -9.93
N VAL A 298 -16.55 5.56 -8.82
CA VAL A 298 -16.23 6.99 -8.72
C VAL A 298 -14.72 7.23 -8.77
N SER A 299 -13.91 6.37 -8.13
CA SER A 299 -12.44 6.41 -8.24
C SER A 299 -11.97 6.28 -9.69
N SER A 300 -12.57 5.38 -10.46
CA SER A 300 -12.26 5.18 -11.87
C SER A 300 -12.62 6.40 -12.73
N LEU A 301 -13.77 7.04 -12.46
CA LEU A 301 -14.18 8.30 -13.10
C LEU A 301 -13.22 9.44 -12.77
N ILE A 302 -12.76 9.53 -11.53
CA ILE A 302 -11.74 10.52 -11.12
C ILE A 302 -10.46 10.28 -11.91
N VAL A 303 -9.98 9.04 -12.02
CA VAL A 303 -8.80 8.72 -12.84
C VAL A 303 -9.02 9.16 -14.30
N ALA A 304 -10.17 8.86 -14.90
CA ALA A 304 -10.48 9.33 -16.25
C ALA A 304 -10.44 10.86 -16.35
N SER A 305 -11.01 11.56 -15.36
CA SER A 305 -11.05 13.02 -15.36
C SER A 305 -9.68 13.69 -15.29
N LEU A 306 -8.67 13.02 -14.67
CA LEU A 306 -7.30 13.56 -14.61
C LEU A 306 -6.68 13.79 -15.99
N GLY A 307 -7.07 13.00 -16.99
CA GLY A 307 -6.64 13.21 -18.38
C GLY A 307 -7.23 14.48 -19.06
N LEU A 308 -8.23 15.10 -18.42
CA LEU A 308 -8.93 16.30 -18.92
C LEU A 308 -8.64 17.56 -18.09
N ILE A 309 -8.05 17.39 -16.90
CA ILE A 309 -7.78 18.48 -15.95
C ILE A 309 -6.43 19.12 -16.28
N SER A 310 -6.44 20.43 -16.56
CA SER A 310 -5.24 21.20 -16.87
C SER A 310 -4.71 22.05 -15.70
N HIS A 311 -5.42 22.09 -14.58
CA HIS A 311 -5.02 22.86 -13.40
C HIS A 311 -4.49 21.94 -12.29
N LEU A 312 -3.24 22.13 -11.86
CA LEU A 312 -2.58 21.32 -10.83
C LEU A 312 -3.42 21.20 -9.55
N VAL A 313 -3.96 22.32 -9.02
CA VAL A 313 -4.71 22.30 -7.76
C VAL A 313 -5.97 21.43 -7.87
N VAL A 314 -6.66 21.47 -9.00
CA VAL A 314 -7.84 20.62 -9.28
C VAL A 314 -7.40 19.15 -9.39
N GLY A 315 -6.29 18.89 -10.08
CA GLY A 315 -5.69 17.55 -10.19
C GLY A 315 -5.30 16.98 -8.80
N LEU A 316 -4.66 17.78 -7.95
CA LEU A 316 -4.31 17.38 -6.58
C LEU A 316 -5.56 17.10 -5.72
N ALA A 317 -6.61 17.92 -5.85
CA ALA A 317 -7.88 17.68 -5.17
C ALA A 317 -8.55 16.39 -5.65
N ALA A 318 -8.52 16.11 -6.97
CA ALA A 318 -9.01 14.87 -7.55
C ALA A 318 -8.23 13.65 -7.04
N LEU A 319 -6.89 13.73 -6.98
CA LEU A 319 -6.04 12.69 -6.40
C LEU A 319 -6.29 12.48 -4.90
N ALA A 320 -6.52 13.54 -4.14
CA ALA A 320 -6.90 13.43 -2.74
C ALA A 320 -8.28 12.75 -2.57
N LEU A 321 -9.25 13.09 -3.43
CA LEU A 321 -10.55 12.42 -3.44
C LEU A 321 -10.42 10.94 -3.83
N LEU A 322 -9.56 10.61 -4.80
CA LEU A 322 -9.21 9.24 -5.16
C LEU A 322 -8.69 8.46 -3.94
N GLY A 323 -7.76 9.05 -3.20
CA GLY A 323 -7.22 8.47 -1.97
C GLY A 323 -8.27 8.28 -0.88
N TYR A 324 -9.17 9.26 -0.70
CA TYR A 324 -10.29 9.18 0.23
C TYR A 324 -11.19 7.97 -0.08
N LEU A 325 -11.67 7.87 -1.32
CA LEU A 325 -12.53 6.77 -1.76
C LEU A 325 -11.82 5.42 -1.69
N GLY A 326 -10.53 5.37 -2.04
CA GLY A 326 -9.71 4.18 -1.90
C GLY A 326 -9.59 3.70 -0.45
N SER A 327 -9.46 4.62 0.51
CA SER A 327 -9.45 4.30 1.95
C SER A 327 -10.79 3.72 2.42
N ILE A 328 -11.92 4.28 1.97
CA ILE A 328 -13.25 3.76 2.29
C ILE A 328 -13.47 2.38 1.67
N ALA A 329 -13.11 2.20 0.38
CA ALA A 329 -13.20 0.90 -0.29
C ALA A 329 -12.35 -0.17 0.40
N SER A 330 -11.11 0.15 0.78
CA SER A 330 -10.21 -0.77 1.50
C SER A 330 -10.74 -1.14 2.89
N LEU A 331 -11.32 -0.19 3.63
CA LEU A 331 -11.95 -0.46 4.92
C LEU A 331 -13.16 -1.41 4.78
N LEU A 332 -13.99 -1.17 3.78
CA LEU A 332 -15.14 -2.04 3.48
C LEU A 332 -14.68 -3.42 3.02
N GLN A 333 -13.65 -3.49 2.15
CA GLN A 333 -13.03 -4.76 1.74
C GLN A 333 -12.55 -5.55 2.95
N PHE A 334 -11.78 -4.91 3.84
CA PHE A 334 -11.28 -5.54 5.07
C PHE A 334 -12.44 -6.08 5.91
N THR A 335 -13.45 -5.26 6.19
CA THR A 335 -14.61 -5.65 7.03
C THR A 335 -15.39 -6.80 6.42
N LEU A 336 -15.66 -6.76 5.12
CA LEU A 336 -16.43 -7.80 4.42
C LEU A 336 -15.65 -9.11 4.32
N VAL A 337 -14.34 -9.06 4.06
CA VAL A 337 -13.49 -10.26 4.03
C VAL A 337 -13.41 -10.89 5.41
N GLN A 338 -13.18 -10.10 6.46
CA GLN A 338 -13.11 -10.62 7.84
C GLN A 338 -14.44 -11.23 8.28
N GLY A 339 -15.57 -10.57 7.97
CA GLY A 339 -16.90 -11.04 8.38
C GLY A 339 -17.39 -12.30 7.65
N HIS A 340 -16.86 -12.59 6.44
CA HIS A 340 -17.32 -13.72 5.61
C HIS A 340 -16.27 -14.81 5.42
N THR A 341 -15.17 -14.77 6.19
CA THR A 341 -14.11 -15.77 6.11
C THR A 341 -13.99 -16.49 7.45
N PRO A 342 -14.09 -17.82 7.51
CA PRO A 342 -13.88 -18.60 8.74
C PRO A 342 -12.48 -18.35 9.33
N ASP A 343 -12.36 -18.30 10.66
CA ASP A 343 -11.11 -17.97 11.36
C ASP A 343 -9.90 -18.78 10.88
N ARG A 344 -10.11 -20.09 10.62
CA ARG A 344 -9.07 -20.99 10.10
C ARG A 344 -8.49 -20.61 8.74
N LEU A 345 -9.22 -19.81 7.94
CA LEU A 345 -8.83 -19.37 6.59
C LEU A 345 -8.41 -17.89 6.53
N LEU A 346 -8.68 -17.11 7.57
CA LEU A 346 -8.39 -15.66 7.61
C LEU A 346 -6.94 -15.34 7.24
N GLY A 347 -5.98 -16.05 7.80
CA GLY A 347 -4.56 -15.83 7.48
C GLY A 347 -4.25 -16.09 5.99
N ARG A 348 -4.87 -17.12 5.39
CA ARG A 348 -4.68 -17.48 3.96
C ARG A 348 -5.31 -16.47 3.03
N VAL A 349 -6.53 -16.02 3.35
CA VAL A 349 -7.23 -14.99 2.57
C VAL A 349 -6.53 -13.64 2.67
N ASN A 350 -6.04 -13.25 3.86
CA ASN A 350 -5.27 -12.02 4.03
C ASN A 350 -3.93 -12.06 3.27
N SER A 351 -3.24 -13.21 3.23
CA SER A 351 -2.01 -13.35 2.43
C SER A 351 -2.29 -13.21 0.94
N LEU A 352 -3.42 -13.77 0.48
CA LEU A 352 -3.85 -13.66 -0.93
C LEU A 352 -4.26 -12.22 -1.27
N TRP A 353 -4.91 -11.50 -0.36
CA TRP A 353 -5.23 -10.09 -0.54
C TRP A 353 -3.95 -9.23 -0.66
N ASN A 354 -2.98 -9.41 0.24
CA ASN A 354 -1.71 -8.70 0.12
C ASN A 354 -0.98 -9.02 -1.21
N ALA A 355 -1.02 -10.28 -1.64
CA ALA A 355 -0.47 -10.68 -2.93
C ALA A 355 -1.20 -10.01 -4.11
N GLN A 356 -2.54 -9.92 -4.03
CA GLN A 356 -3.38 -9.24 -5.02
C GLN A 356 -3.04 -7.76 -5.14
N ASP A 357 -2.85 -7.05 -4.03
CA ASP A 357 -2.52 -5.61 -4.05
C ASP A 357 -1.19 -5.38 -4.78
N VAL A 358 -0.16 -6.18 -4.46
CA VAL A 358 1.18 -6.06 -5.08
C VAL A 358 1.15 -6.44 -6.56
N VAL A 359 0.50 -7.56 -6.90
CA VAL A 359 0.41 -8.04 -8.29
C VAL A 359 -0.49 -7.12 -9.12
N GLY A 360 -1.60 -6.64 -8.55
CA GLY A 360 -2.50 -5.71 -9.21
C GLY A 360 -1.82 -4.39 -9.55
N ASP A 361 -1.07 -3.82 -8.61
CA ASP A 361 -0.29 -2.60 -8.83
C ASP A 361 0.79 -2.80 -9.91
N ALA A 362 1.53 -3.91 -9.87
CA ALA A 362 2.58 -4.22 -10.86
C ALA A 362 2.00 -4.41 -12.28
N LEU A 363 0.91 -5.18 -12.40
CA LEU A 363 0.23 -5.38 -13.69
C LEU A 363 -0.39 -4.09 -14.21
N GLY A 364 -1.00 -3.31 -13.32
CA GLY A 364 -1.53 -1.99 -13.64
C GLY A 364 -0.43 -1.05 -14.13
N ALA A 365 0.74 -1.04 -13.48
CA ALA A 365 1.89 -0.22 -13.85
C ALA A 365 2.39 -0.55 -15.27
N LEU A 366 2.53 -1.83 -15.61
CA LEU A 366 2.88 -2.26 -16.96
C LEU A 366 1.78 -1.90 -17.97
N GLY A 367 0.52 -2.14 -17.62
CA GLY A 367 -0.62 -1.89 -18.52
C GLY A 367 -0.77 -0.42 -18.88
N ILE A 368 -0.78 0.47 -17.86
CA ILE A 368 -0.93 1.91 -18.12
C ILE A 368 0.33 2.51 -18.77
N GLY A 369 1.52 2.02 -18.41
CA GLY A 369 2.77 2.43 -19.04
C GLY A 369 2.83 2.03 -20.51
N ALA A 370 2.39 0.81 -20.87
CA ALA A 370 2.29 0.35 -22.26
C ALA A 370 1.25 1.14 -23.04
N LEU A 371 0.09 1.41 -22.45
CA LEU A 371 -0.96 2.21 -23.07
C LEU A 371 -0.47 3.63 -23.39
N ALA A 372 0.21 4.27 -22.45
CA ALA A 372 0.74 5.62 -22.63
C ALA A 372 1.96 5.69 -23.59
N ARG A 373 2.58 4.55 -23.92
CA ARG A 373 3.59 4.50 -24.98
C ARG A 373 2.99 4.61 -26.38
N VAL A 374 1.79 4.05 -26.58
CA VAL A 374 1.13 4.02 -27.90
C VAL A 374 0.12 5.15 -28.09
N THR A 375 -0.23 5.85 -27.00
CA THR A 375 -1.12 7.02 -26.99
C THR A 375 -0.44 8.19 -26.27
N ALA A 376 -1.01 9.40 -26.40
CA ALA A 376 -0.56 10.51 -25.56
C ALA A 376 -0.85 10.20 -24.07
N PRO A 377 0.02 10.61 -23.11
CA PRO A 377 -0.15 10.31 -21.68
C PRO A 377 -1.52 10.71 -21.11
N LEU A 378 -2.04 11.88 -21.47
CA LEU A 378 -3.36 12.35 -21.05
C LEU A 378 -4.49 11.47 -21.57
N LEU A 379 -4.38 11.01 -22.84
CA LEU A 379 -5.35 10.09 -23.43
C LEU A 379 -5.26 8.69 -22.80
N ALA A 380 -4.06 8.24 -22.45
CA ALA A 380 -3.87 7.00 -21.72
C ALA A 380 -4.57 7.02 -20.35
N VAL A 381 -4.42 8.11 -19.58
CA VAL A 381 -5.12 8.30 -18.29
C VAL A 381 -6.62 8.25 -18.48
N PHE A 382 -7.14 9.01 -19.46
CA PHE A 382 -8.57 9.04 -19.75
C PHE A 382 -9.10 7.65 -20.13
N SER A 383 -8.48 6.98 -21.08
CA SER A 383 -8.93 5.68 -21.57
C SER A 383 -8.78 4.57 -20.54
N PHE A 384 -7.72 4.59 -19.72
CA PHE A 384 -7.54 3.69 -18.60
C PHE A 384 -8.64 3.87 -17.54
N GLY A 385 -8.90 5.10 -17.12
CA GLY A 385 -9.98 5.42 -16.18
C GLY A 385 -11.37 5.08 -16.74
N ALA A 386 -11.62 5.36 -18.01
CA ALA A 386 -12.90 5.06 -18.68
C ALA A 386 -13.13 3.53 -18.78
N SER A 387 -12.11 2.76 -19.16
CA SER A 387 -12.20 1.29 -19.21
C SER A 387 -12.41 0.68 -17.80
N ALA A 388 -11.70 1.20 -16.80
CA ALA A 388 -11.89 0.79 -15.41
C ALA A 388 -13.30 1.17 -14.89
N THR A 389 -13.84 2.32 -15.30
CA THR A 389 -15.23 2.73 -14.97
C THR A 389 -16.23 1.73 -15.56
N LEU A 390 -16.07 1.36 -16.82
CA LEU A 390 -16.92 0.37 -17.45
C LEU A 390 -16.83 -0.98 -16.72
N ALA A 391 -15.63 -1.45 -16.41
CA ALA A 391 -15.41 -2.67 -15.63
C ALA A 391 -16.08 -2.59 -14.25
N GLY A 392 -15.92 -1.47 -13.54
CA GLY A 392 -16.55 -1.22 -12.24
C GLY A 392 -18.08 -1.24 -12.30
N ILE A 393 -18.67 -0.65 -13.34
CA ILE A 393 -20.13 -0.70 -13.57
C ILE A 393 -20.59 -2.15 -13.84
N ILE A 394 -19.89 -2.88 -14.71
CA ILE A 394 -20.18 -4.29 -14.99
C ILE A 394 -20.12 -5.12 -13.70
N MET A 395 -19.08 -4.93 -12.89
CA MET A 395 -18.96 -5.62 -11.59
C MET A 395 -20.09 -5.22 -10.62
N SER A 396 -20.45 -3.93 -10.56
CA SER A 396 -21.52 -3.42 -9.69
C SER A 396 -22.87 -4.02 -10.07
N VAL A 397 -23.13 -4.24 -11.36
CA VAL A 397 -24.37 -4.88 -11.84
C VAL A 397 -24.30 -6.41 -11.69
N GLY A 398 -23.16 -7.01 -12.02
CA GLY A 398 -22.97 -8.48 -12.05
C GLY A 398 -22.88 -9.11 -10.66
N PHE A 399 -22.30 -8.45 -9.67
CA PHE A 399 -22.16 -8.98 -8.32
C PHE A 399 -23.39 -8.71 -7.47
N VAL A 400 -24.51 -9.34 -7.80
CA VAL A 400 -25.80 -9.18 -7.10
C VAL A 400 -25.68 -9.54 -5.62
N SER A 401 -24.95 -10.60 -5.27
CA SER A 401 -24.69 -11.02 -3.89
C SER A 401 -24.03 -9.93 -3.04
N LEU A 402 -23.06 -9.22 -3.60
CA LEU A 402 -22.38 -8.13 -2.92
C LEU A 402 -23.28 -6.89 -2.76
N ARG A 403 -24.08 -6.57 -3.79
CA ARG A 403 -24.99 -5.43 -3.77
C ARG A 403 -26.14 -5.57 -2.79
N GLN A 404 -26.65 -6.80 -2.63
CA GLN A 404 -27.79 -7.11 -1.75
C GLN A 404 -27.38 -7.33 -0.28
N LEU A 405 -26.08 -7.40 0.00
CA LEU A 405 -25.58 -7.63 1.34
C LEU A 405 -26.06 -6.55 2.30
N SER A 406 -26.77 -6.94 3.36
CA SER A 406 -27.21 -6.01 4.39
C SER A 406 -26.10 -5.72 5.39
N GLY A 407 -26.13 -4.55 6.03
CA GLY A 407 -25.12 -4.19 7.04
C GLY A 407 -25.17 -5.09 8.28
N VAL A 408 -26.32 -5.71 8.56
CA VAL A 408 -26.47 -6.70 9.64
C VAL A 408 -25.79 -8.00 9.29
N ASP A 409 -25.96 -8.50 8.06
CA ASP A 409 -25.33 -9.72 7.57
C ASP A 409 -23.82 -9.57 7.38
N ALA A 410 -23.35 -8.34 7.13
CA ALA A 410 -21.93 -8.03 6.97
C ALA A 410 -21.11 -8.21 8.26
N LEU A 411 -21.76 -8.21 9.42
CA LEU A 411 -21.15 -8.31 10.75
C LEU A 411 -21.51 -9.61 11.47
N ALA A 412 -22.41 -10.43 10.90
CA ALA A 412 -22.81 -11.69 11.52
C ALA A 412 -21.68 -12.74 11.39
N PRO A 413 -21.23 -13.37 12.49
CA PRO A 413 -20.28 -14.47 12.41
C PRO A 413 -20.89 -15.63 11.60
N LEU A 414 -20.10 -16.24 10.72
CA LEU A 414 -20.52 -17.40 9.92
C LEU A 414 -20.94 -18.61 10.75
N ASP A 415 -20.55 -18.68 12.01
CA ASP A 415 -20.84 -19.78 12.96
C ASP A 415 -21.95 -19.43 13.95
N ALA A 416 -22.66 -18.30 13.81
CA ALA A 416 -23.84 -18.05 14.63
C ALA A 416 -24.92 -19.04 14.25
N PRO A 417 -25.48 -19.85 15.19
CA PRO A 417 -26.63 -20.67 14.92
C PRO A 417 -27.74 -19.75 14.42
N VAL A 418 -28.40 -20.15 13.34
CA VAL A 418 -29.57 -19.45 12.83
C VAL A 418 -30.63 -19.56 13.93
N GLU A 419 -30.67 -18.57 14.83
CA GLU A 419 -31.82 -18.38 15.68
C GLU A 419 -32.98 -18.03 14.75
N LEU A 420 -33.87 -19.00 14.59
CA LEU A 420 -35.17 -18.81 13.98
C LEU A 420 -35.83 -17.66 14.75
N VAL A 421 -35.93 -16.49 14.12
CA VAL A 421 -36.78 -15.42 14.60
C VAL A 421 -38.19 -15.98 14.54
N GLU A 422 -38.65 -16.54 15.65
CA GLU A 422 -40.05 -16.81 15.85
C GLU A 422 -40.78 -15.47 15.75
N HIS A 423 -41.52 -15.33 14.65
CA HIS A 423 -42.52 -14.29 14.54
C HIS A 423 -43.53 -14.55 15.68
N GLU A 424 -43.39 -13.87 16.79
CA GLU A 424 -44.51 -13.71 17.72
C GLU A 424 -45.65 -13.01 16.95
N SER A 425 -46.63 -13.81 16.56
CA SER A 425 -47.92 -13.33 16.11
C SER A 425 -48.56 -12.55 17.26
N PRO A 426 -49.05 -11.35 17.08
CA PRO A 426 -49.82 -10.68 18.11
C PRO A 426 -51.11 -11.46 18.33
N GLY A 427 -51.18 -12.18 19.47
CA GLY A 427 -52.39 -12.77 19.98
C GLY A 427 -53.42 -11.70 20.30
N PHE A 428 -54.65 -12.01 19.89
CA PHE A 428 -55.88 -11.28 20.15
C PHE A 428 -56.11 -10.97 21.64
#